data_07358eae94252e8293973912854e67fb
#
_entry.id   07358eae94252e8293973912854e67fb
#
_cell.length_a   1.000
_cell.length_b   1.000
_cell.length_c   1.000
_cell.angle_alpha   90.00
_cell.angle_beta   90.00
_cell.angle_gamma   90.00
#
_symmetry.space_group_name_H-M   'P 1'
#
loop_
_entity.id
_entity.type
_entity.pdbx_description
1 polymer ?
#
loop_
_entity_poly.entity_id
_entity_poly.type
_entity_poly.pdbx_seq_one_letter_code
_entity_poly.pdbx_strand_id
1 'polypeptide(L)'
;MGQKNLMIRLIDKIKETYTLREIACHRLKIQDFWTKILGTYYSIFTALLSIVSVKQGAKFLALPSSCFTVAVAILVCVTNAQNFAERAHDLEVNVQDLKGLEDDIKINILKEGDDEDICKESYKKYRKKCADSEEEGALDRYKYYGDNRYRYIVGLEFAVLLVLFLIPIMYVLIERKEFLALF
;
A
#
# COMPACT_ATOMS: atom_id res chain seq x y z
N MET A 1 -11.38 -7.08 41.35
CA MET A 1 -9.99 -6.94 40.84
C MET A 1 -9.76 -7.55 39.44
N GLY A 2 -10.62 -8.49 39.00
CA GLY A 2 -10.49 -9.17 37.72
C GLY A 2 -10.89 -8.35 36.48
N GLN A 3 -11.96 -7.57 36.53
CA GLN A 3 -12.58 -6.93 35.35
C GLN A 3 -11.78 -5.70 34.87
N LYS A 4 -11.25 -4.89 35.77
CA LYS A 4 -10.37 -3.77 35.42
C LYS A 4 -9.12 -4.26 34.66
N ASN A 5 -8.55 -5.40 35.08
CA ASN A 5 -7.43 -6.02 34.36
C ASN A 5 -7.85 -6.53 32.95
N LEU A 6 -9.09 -6.95 32.79
CA LEU A 6 -9.63 -7.43 31.51
C LEU A 6 -9.86 -6.26 30.55
N MET A 7 -10.36 -5.12 31.02
CA MET A 7 -10.48 -3.89 30.23
C MET A 7 -9.11 -3.33 29.82
N ILE A 8 -8.13 -3.35 30.72
CA ILE A 8 -6.75 -2.92 30.37
C ILE A 8 -6.17 -3.81 29.26
N ARG A 9 -6.34 -5.13 29.37
CA ARG A 9 -5.91 -6.04 28.29
C ARG A 9 -6.65 -5.81 26.96
N LEU A 10 -7.94 -5.43 27.02
CA LEU A 10 -8.70 -5.09 25.83
C LEU A 10 -8.14 -3.81 25.19
N ILE A 11 -7.82 -2.79 25.98
CA ILE A 11 -7.17 -1.57 25.49
C ILE A 11 -5.84 -1.90 24.82
N ASP A 12 -4.99 -2.71 25.43
CA ASP A 12 -3.70 -3.11 24.86
C ASP A 12 -3.89 -3.82 23.51
N LYS A 13 -4.89 -4.71 23.42
CA LYS A 13 -5.21 -5.42 22.18
C LYS A 13 -5.76 -4.48 21.10
N ILE A 14 -6.60 -3.53 21.46
CA ILE A 14 -7.10 -2.49 20.53
C ILE A 14 -5.92 -1.67 20.01
N LYS A 15 -5.01 -1.28 20.91
CA LYS A 15 -3.82 -0.50 20.58
C LYS A 15 -2.89 -1.24 19.60
N GLU A 16 -2.64 -2.52 19.86
CA GLU A 16 -1.88 -3.37 18.94
C GLU A 16 -2.55 -3.42 17.56
N THR A 17 -3.86 -3.67 17.52
CA THR A 17 -4.61 -3.79 16.26
C THR A 17 -4.59 -2.51 15.45
N TYR A 18 -4.88 -1.34 16.04
CA TYR A 18 -4.87 -0.10 15.26
C TYR A 18 -3.45 0.30 14.83
N THR A 19 -2.43 0.01 15.63
CA THR A 19 -1.04 0.29 15.22
C THR A 19 -0.62 -0.57 14.02
N LEU A 20 -0.99 -1.85 14.01
CA LEU A 20 -0.75 -2.73 12.86
C LEU A 20 -1.49 -2.23 11.61
N ARG A 21 -2.75 -1.80 11.74
CA ARG A 21 -3.54 -1.24 10.62
C ARG A 21 -3.02 0.10 10.12
N GLU A 22 -2.49 0.94 11.00
CA GLU A 22 -1.82 2.18 10.61
C GLU A 22 -0.56 1.91 9.77
N ILE A 23 0.21 0.87 10.13
CA ILE A 23 1.34 0.39 9.35
C ILE A 23 0.88 -0.10 7.96
N ALA A 24 -0.19 -0.90 7.90
CA ALA A 24 -0.76 -1.41 6.66
C ALA A 24 -1.28 -0.28 5.76
N CYS A 25 -2.02 0.67 6.33
CA CYS A 25 -2.51 1.86 5.64
C CYS A 25 -1.36 2.66 5.00
N HIS A 26 -0.30 2.93 5.77
CA HIS A 26 0.88 3.65 5.26
C HIS A 26 1.56 2.89 4.12
N ARG A 27 1.70 1.57 4.22
CA ARG A 27 2.25 0.72 3.15
C ARG A 27 1.42 0.80 1.88
N LEU A 28 0.09 0.67 1.98
CA LEU A 28 -0.80 0.76 0.83
C LEU A 28 -0.74 2.14 0.15
N LYS A 29 -0.67 3.24 0.93
CA LYS A 29 -0.48 4.60 0.40
C LYS A 29 0.83 4.73 -0.39
N ILE A 30 1.91 4.13 0.11
CA ILE A 30 3.20 4.13 -0.59
C ILE A 30 3.12 3.30 -1.87
N GLN A 31 2.50 2.13 -1.85
CA GLN A 31 2.32 1.28 -3.03
C GLN A 31 1.47 1.99 -4.10
N ASP A 32 0.37 2.62 -3.73
CA ASP A 32 -0.45 3.43 -4.63
C ASP A 32 0.35 4.56 -5.28
N PHE A 33 1.12 5.30 -4.49
CA PHE A 33 1.97 6.39 -4.97
C PHE A 33 3.00 5.92 -6.01
N TRP A 34 3.79 4.88 -5.68
CA TRP A 34 4.81 4.37 -6.60
C TRP A 34 4.23 3.78 -7.88
N THR A 35 3.09 3.13 -7.78
CA THR A 35 2.41 2.55 -8.94
C THR A 35 1.89 3.61 -9.89
N LYS A 36 1.33 4.71 -9.37
CA LYS A 36 0.90 5.87 -10.16
C LYS A 36 2.09 6.56 -10.85
N ILE A 37 3.19 6.76 -10.12
CA ILE A 37 4.42 7.35 -10.71
C ILE A 37 4.95 6.45 -11.83
N LEU A 38 5.07 5.15 -11.60
CA LEU A 38 5.58 4.21 -12.58
C LEU A 38 4.67 4.16 -13.82
N GLY A 39 3.36 4.11 -13.64
CA GLY A 39 2.39 4.15 -14.72
C GLY A 39 2.51 5.43 -15.57
N THR A 40 2.61 6.59 -14.93
CA THR A 40 2.79 7.88 -15.60
C THR A 40 4.11 7.93 -16.36
N TYR A 41 5.19 7.49 -15.73
CA TYR A 41 6.53 7.44 -16.36
C TYR A 41 6.54 6.59 -17.64
N TYR A 42 6.00 5.38 -17.58
CA TYR A 42 5.92 4.50 -18.75
C TYR A 42 4.96 5.05 -19.82
N SER A 43 3.86 5.69 -19.43
CA SER A 43 2.93 6.31 -20.38
C SER A 43 3.59 7.44 -21.17
N ILE A 44 4.34 8.32 -20.51
CA ILE A 44 5.10 9.40 -21.15
C ILE A 44 6.17 8.80 -22.08
N PHE A 45 6.91 7.80 -21.61
CA PHE A 45 7.95 7.14 -22.40
C PHE A 45 7.37 6.50 -23.69
N THR A 46 6.25 5.80 -23.56
CA THR A 46 5.56 5.17 -24.70
C THR A 46 5.05 6.20 -25.69
N ALA A 47 4.50 7.33 -25.21
CA ALA A 47 4.06 8.41 -26.06
C ALA A 47 5.22 9.01 -26.88
N LEU A 48 6.36 9.25 -26.22
CA LEU A 48 7.57 9.74 -26.90
C LEU A 48 8.07 8.76 -27.97
N LEU A 49 8.15 7.47 -27.66
CA LEU A 49 8.53 6.44 -28.64
C LEU A 49 7.57 6.40 -29.84
N SER A 50 6.27 6.54 -29.60
CA SER A 50 5.26 6.54 -30.66
C SER A 50 5.42 7.74 -31.59
N ILE A 51 5.66 8.94 -31.03
CA ILE A 51 5.89 10.16 -31.84
C ILE A 51 7.13 10.01 -32.71
N VAL A 52 8.23 9.51 -32.16
CA VAL A 52 9.49 9.30 -32.89
C VAL A 52 9.28 8.25 -34.00
N SER A 53 8.60 7.15 -33.71
CA SER A 53 8.30 6.10 -34.69
C SER A 53 7.53 6.62 -35.90
N VAL A 54 6.52 7.47 -35.68
CA VAL A 54 5.70 8.05 -36.75
C VAL A 54 6.50 9.04 -37.60
N LYS A 55 7.25 9.95 -36.95
CA LYS A 55 7.97 11.01 -37.66
C LYS A 55 9.02 10.50 -38.64
N GLN A 56 9.57 9.32 -38.42
CA GLN A 56 10.73 8.83 -39.18
C GLN A 56 10.47 7.56 -39.98
N GLY A 57 9.25 7.02 -39.88
CA GLY A 57 8.95 5.74 -40.54
C GLY A 57 9.82 4.59 -40.01
N ALA A 58 10.36 4.74 -38.80
CA ALA A 58 11.29 3.82 -38.16
C ALA A 58 10.55 2.56 -37.72
N LYS A 59 10.43 1.59 -38.61
CA LYS A 59 9.73 0.32 -38.37
C LYS A 59 10.28 -0.44 -37.15
N PHE A 60 11.58 -0.26 -36.83
CA PHE A 60 12.23 -0.91 -35.69
C PHE A 60 11.72 -0.41 -34.35
N LEU A 61 11.20 0.83 -34.24
CA LEU A 61 10.62 1.37 -33.01
C LEU A 61 9.14 0.96 -32.79
N ALA A 62 8.46 0.53 -33.81
CA ALA A 62 7.04 0.18 -33.73
C ALA A 62 6.79 -1.02 -32.79
N LEU A 63 7.63 -2.04 -32.86
CA LEU A 63 7.50 -3.24 -32.04
C LEU A 63 7.80 -2.98 -30.54
N PRO A 64 8.90 -2.31 -30.15
CA PRO A 64 9.12 -1.92 -28.76
C PRO A 64 8.02 -0.99 -28.23
N SER A 65 7.57 -0.01 -29.00
CA SER A 65 6.49 0.88 -28.60
C SER A 65 5.21 0.12 -28.26
N SER A 66 4.82 -0.85 -29.10
CA SER A 66 3.64 -1.68 -28.83
C SER A 66 3.83 -2.58 -27.59
N CYS A 67 5.00 -3.16 -27.39
CA CYS A 67 5.31 -3.94 -26.18
C CYS A 67 5.18 -3.10 -24.92
N PHE A 68 5.75 -1.90 -24.91
CA PHE A 68 5.62 -0.98 -23.76
C PHE A 68 4.16 -0.55 -23.53
N THR A 69 3.39 -0.32 -24.59
CA THR A 69 1.95 0.01 -24.47
C THR A 69 1.18 -1.12 -23.79
N VAL A 70 1.42 -2.36 -24.18
CA VAL A 70 0.79 -3.53 -23.56
C VAL A 70 1.22 -3.66 -22.10
N ALA A 71 2.51 -3.47 -21.81
CA ALA A 71 3.02 -3.52 -20.44
C ALA A 71 2.36 -2.44 -19.54
N VAL A 72 2.19 -1.22 -20.04
CA VAL A 72 1.47 -0.14 -19.34
C VAL A 72 0.01 -0.50 -19.13
N ALA A 73 -0.67 -1.05 -20.13
CA ALA A 73 -2.06 -1.47 -20.00
C ALA A 73 -2.22 -2.54 -18.90
N ILE A 74 -1.34 -3.54 -18.87
CA ILE A 74 -1.34 -4.58 -17.84
C ILE A 74 -1.08 -3.94 -16.44
N LEU A 75 -0.10 -3.05 -16.33
CA LEU A 75 0.21 -2.36 -15.08
C LEU A 75 -1.03 -1.61 -14.56
N VAL A 76 -1.69 -0.82 -15.42
CA VAL A 76 -2.90 -0.07 -15.06
C VAL A 76 -4.04 -1.00 -14.66
N CYS A 77 -4.25 -2.11 -15.36
CA CYS A 77 -5.27 -3.09 -14.98
C CYS A 77 -5.00 -3.72 -13.63
N VAL A 78 -3.75 -4.12 -13.36
CA VAL A 78 -3.37 -4.72 -12.08
C VAL A 78 -3.53 -3.70 -10.93
N THR A 79 -3.13 -2.45 -11.12
CA THR A 79 -3.26 -1.42 -10.10
C THR A 79 -4.70 -1.06 -9.79
N ASN A 80 -5.55 -0.97 -10.81
CA ASN A 80 -6.98 -0.74 -10.63
C ASN A 80 -7.65 -1.92 -9.91
N ALA A 81 -7.26 -3.17 -10.21
CA ALA A 81 -7.77 -4.35 -9.54
C ALA A 81 -7.35 -4.43 -8.06
N GLN A 82 -6.21 -3.86 -7.70
CA GLN A 82 -5.71 -3.85 -6.30
C GLN A 82 -6.37 -2.80 -5.41
N ASN A 83 -6.98 -1.75 -5.99
CA ASN A 83 -7.69 -0.67 -5.26
C ASN A 83 -6.94 -0.15 -4.02
N PHE A 84 -5.62 0.04 -4.14
CA PHE A 84 -4.75 0.41 -3.00
C PHE A 84 -5.25 1.65 -2.25
N ALA A 85 -5.73 2.67 -2.96
CA ALA A 85 -6.21 3.90 -2.35
C ALA A 85 -7.49 3.69 -1.54
N GLU A 86 -8.45 2.92 -2.05
CA GLU A 86 -9.70 2.59 -1.37
C GLU A 86 -9.43 1.76 -0.12
N ARG A 87 -8.64 0.70 -0.25
CA ARG A 87 -8.23 -0.15 0.88
C ARG A 87 -7.49 0.63 1.96
N ALA A 88 -6.61 1.56 1.57
CA ALA A 88 -5.92 2.44 2.52
C ALA A 88 -6.88 3.38 3.26
N HIS A 89 -7.89 3.90 2.55
CA HIS A 89 -8.92 4.74 3.15
C HIS A 89 -9.78 3.96 4.16
N ASP A 90 -10.23 2.76 3.79
CA ASP A 90 -11.02 1.90 4.69
C ASP A 90 -10.27 1.53 5.96
N LEU A 91 -8.96 1.22 5.84
CA LEU A 91 -8.11 1.00 7.00
C LEU A 91 -7.94 2.26 7.86
N GLU A 92 -7.83 3.44 7.25
CA GLU A 92 -7.72 4.70 7.97
C GLU A 92 -8.98 5.02 8.79
N VAL A 93 -10.16 4.84 8.19
CA VAL A 93 -11.45 4.98 8.89
C VAL A 93 -11.53 3.99 10.05
N ASN A 94 -11.15 2.73 9.82
CA ASN A 94 -11.17 1.71 10.87
C ASN A 94 -10.18 2.02 12.01
N VAL A 95 -9.00 2.56 11.71
CA VAL A 95 -8.03 3.03 12.73
C VAL A 95 -8.64 4.13 13.60
N GLN A 96 -9.31 5.12 12.99
CA GLN A 96 -9.98 6.19 13.74
C GLN A 96 -11.09 5.64 14.63
N ASP A 97 -11.85 4.71 14.13
CA ASP A 97 -12.91 4.01 14.86
C ASP A 97 -12.39 3.22 16.06
N LEU A 98 -11.26 2.54 15.91
CA LEU A 98 -10.61 1.80 17.00
C LEU A 98 -10.03 2.74 18.06
N LYS A 99 -9.44 3.87 17.65
CA LYS A 99 -8.97 4.91 18.58
C LYS A 99 -10.14 5.52 19.37
N GLY A 100 -11.25 5.82 18.72
CA GLY A 100 -12.47 6.28 19.40
C GLY A 100 -13.00 5.25 20.41
N LEU A 101 -13.00 3.97 20.05
CA LEU A 101 -13.38 2.90 20.99
C LEU A 101 -12.43 2.78 22.19
N GLU A 102 -11.12 2.96 21.99
CA GLU A 102 -10.13 2.99 23.09
C GLU A 102 -10.44 4.13 24.06
N ASP A 103 -10.75 5.32 23.55
CA ASP A 103 -11.05 6.49 24.39
C ASP A 103 -12.38 6.32 25.14
N ASP A 104 -13.42 5.76 24.50
CA ASP A 104 -14.68 5.43 25.16
C ASP A 104 -14.46 4.46 26.35
N ILE A 105 -13.64 3.42 26.14
CA ILE A 105 -13.33 2.44 27.20
C ILE A 105 -12.56 3.13 28.36
N LYS A 106 -11.59 4.00 28.05
CA LYS A 106 -10.86 4.75 29.07
C LYS A 106 -11.79 5.62 29.91
N ILE A 107 -12.72 6.33 29.26
CA ILE A 107 -13.71 7.17 29.94
C ILE A 107 -14.60 6.34 30.85
N ASN A 108 -15.05 5.16 30.38
CA ASN A 108 -15.90 4.26 31.18
C ASN A 108 -15.16 3.70 32.41
N ILE A 109 -13.87 3.35 32.26
CA ILE A 109 -13.03 2.92 33.40
C ILE A 109 -12.94 4.01 34.46
N LEU A 110 -12.93 5.30 34.05
CA LEU A 110 -12.83 6.43 34.97
C LEU A 110 -14.16 6.76 35.64
N LYS A 111 -15.30 6.48 35.02
CA LYS A 111 -16.62 6.90 35.50
C LYS A 111 -17.31 5.90 36.41
N GLU A 112 -17.30 4.62 36.11
CA GLU A 112 -18.28 3.66 36.67
C GLU A 112 -17.68 2.41 37.32
N GLY A 113 -16.40 2.23 37.41
CA GLY A 113 -15.86 1.05 38.11
C GLY A 113 -16.09 -0.29 37.35
N ASP A 114 -16.25 -1.36 38.09
CA ASP A 114 -16.19 -2.76 37.59
C ASP A 114 -17.56 -3.28 37.01
N ASP A 115 -18.12 -2.67 35.96
CA ASP A 115 -19.36 -3.17 35.34
C ASP A 115 -19.07 -4.20 34.23
N GLU A 116 -19.55 -5.44 34.43
CA GLU A 116 -19.31 -6.58 33.52
C GLU A 116 -19.99 -6.39 32.17
N ASP A 117 -21.14 -5.73 32.13
CA ASP A 117 -21.91 -5.55 30.92
C ASP A 117 -21.23 -4.54 29.99
N ILE A 118 -20.61 -3.50 30.53
CA ILE A 118 -19.81 -2.52 29.76
C ILE A 118 -18.60 -3.20 29.10
N CYS A 119 -17.93 -4.11 29.83
CA CYS A 119 -16.81 -4.86 29.29
C CYS A 119 -17.22 -5.77 28.12
N LYS A 120 -18.32 -6.49 28.27
CA LYS A 120 -18.90 -7.37 27.21
C LYS A 120 -19.32 -6.56 25.97
N GLU A 121 -19.96 -5.42 26.17
CA GLU A 121 -20.40 -4.57 25.08
C GLU A 121 -19.19 -3.98 24.31
N SER A 122 -18.20 -3.49 25.04
CA SER A 122 -16.97 -2.96 24.45
C SER A 122 -16.23 -4.03 23.64
N TYR A 123 -16.15 -5.27 24.16
CA TYR A 123 -15.54 -6.39 23.44
C TYR A 123 -16.33 -6.77 22.17
N LYS A 124 -17.67 -6.72 22.23
CA LYS A 124 -18.54 -6.97 21.08
C LYS A 124 -18.35 -5.90 20.00
N LYS A 125 -18.27 -4.62 20.39
CA LYS A 125 -17.97 -3.51 19.48
C LYS A 125 -16.59 -3.68 18.81
N TYR A 126 -15.57 -4.03 19.60
CA TYR A 126 -14.24 -4.33 19.06
C TYR A 126 -14.25 -5.46 18.03
N ARG A 127 -14.88 -6.61 18.36
CA ARG A 127 -14.97 -7.74 17.42
C ARG A 127 -15.66 -7.35 16.12
N LYS A 128 -16.75 -6.58 16.20
CA LYS A 128 -17.45 -6.11 15.01
C LYS A 128 -16.55 -5.25 14.14
N LYS A 129 -15.87 -4.24 14.73
CA LYS A 129 -14.95 -3.37 13.99
C LYS A 129 -13.75 -4.12 13.39
N CYS A 130 -13.30 -5.19 14.02
CA CYS A 130 -12.28 -6.07 13.45
C CYS A 130 -12.79 -6.91 12.29
N ALA A 131 -14.04 -7.39 12.35
CA ALA A 131 -14.64 -8.22 11.30
C ALA A 131 -14.98 -7.42 10.03
N ASP A 132 -15.32 -6.13 10.20
CA ASP A 132 -15.72 -5.25 9.10
C ASP A 132 -14.52 -4.67 8.32
N SER A 133 -13.30 -5.03 8.67
CA SER A 133 -12.09 -4.49 8.06
C SER A 133 -11.15 -5.61 7.59
N GLU A 134 -10.34 -5.30 6.59
CA GLU A 134 -9.30 -6.20 6.08
C GLU A 134 -8.28 -6.57 7.18
N GLU A 135 -7.81 -7.83 7.17
CA GLU A 135 -6.76 -8.28 8.09
C GLU A 135 -5.38 -7.74 7.69
N GLU A 136 -4.56 -7.53 8.69
CA GLU A 136 -3.18 -7.08 8.52
C GLU A 136 -2.33 -8.16 7.84
N GLY A 137 -1.49 -7.76 6.90
CA GLY A 137 -0.54 -8.67 6.24
C GLY A 137 0.60 -9.13 7.16
N ALA A 138 1.22 -10.26 6.82
CA ALA A 138 2.40 -10.74 7.52
C ALA A 138 3.55 -9.70 7.55
N LEU A 139 3.67 -8.89 6.50
CA LEU A 139 4.67 -7.83 6.39
C LEU A 139 4.49 -6.75 7.46
N ASP A 140 3.23 -6.37 7.75
CA ASP A 140 2.90 -5.34 8.73
C ASP A 140 3.27 -5.81 10.14
N ARG A 141 3.04 -7.10 10.42
CA ARG A 141 3.46 -7.74 11.68
C ARG A 141 4.98 -7.78 11.80
N TYR A 142 5.73 -8.11 10.74
CA TYR A 142 7.20 -8.06 10.77
C TYR A 142 7.73 -6.67 11.09
N LYS A 143 7.10 -5.61 10.55
CA LYS A 143 7.46 -4.23 10.87
C LYS A 143 7.16 -3.89 12.32
N TYR A 144 5.99 -4.27 12.82
CA TYR A 144 5.55 -4.00 14.20
C TYR A 144 6.49 -4.63 15.24
N TYR A 145 6.86 -5.90 15.02
CA TYR A 145 7.76 -6.64 15.92
C TYR A 145 9.25 -6.36 15.69
N GLY A 146 9.60 -5.51 14.73
CA GLY A 146 11.00 -5.17 14.42
C GLY A 146 11.80 -6.32 13.80
N ASP A 147 11.16 -7.25 13.09
CA ASP A 147 11.81 -8.39 12.45
C ASP A 147 12.67 -7.93 11.26
N ASN A 148 13.89 -8.45 11.17
CA ASN A 148 14.81 -8.18 10.06
C ASN A 148 14.23 -8.58 8.68
N ARG A 149 13.30 -9.52 8.63
CA ARG A 149 12.60 -9.94 7.40
C ARG A 149 11.91 -8.75 6.71
N TYR A 150 11.36 -7.81 7.48
CA TYR A 150 10.78 -6.61 6.93
C TYR A 150 11.79 -5.82 6.07
N ARG A 151 13.01 -5.63 6.58
CA ARG A 151 14.06 -4.87 5.87
C ARG A 151 14.47 -5.54 4.56
N TYR A 152 14.56 -6.88 4.54
CA TYR A 152 14.90 -7.63 3.33
C TYR A 152 13.78 -7.55 2.28
N ILE A 153 12.52 -7.70 2.67
CA ILE A 153 11.39 -7.65 1.74
C ILE A 153 11.25 -6.26 1.14
N VAL A 154 11.31 -5.20 1.96
CA VAL A 154 11.24 -3.80 1.49
C VAL A 154 12.45 -3.48 0.60
N GLY A 155 13.64 -3.96 0.95
CA GLY A 155 14.82 -3.81 0.11
C GLY A 155 14.67 -4.48 -1.26
N LEU A 156 14.07 -5.67 -1.32
CA LEU A 156 13.77 -6.37 -2.57
C LEU A 156 12.72 -5.60 -3.41
N GLU A 157 11.63 -5.13 -2.79
CA GLU A 157 10.61 -4.31 -3.47
C GLU A 157 11.24 -3.06 -4.09
N PHE A 158 12.10 -2.37 -3.34
CA PHE A 158 12.81 -1.19 -3.83
C PHE A 158 13.76 -1.52 -4.99
N ALA A 159 14.48 -2.65 -4.92
CA ALA A 159 15.36 -3.09 -5.99
C ALA A 159 14.58 -3.40 -7.27
N VAL A 160 13.42 -4.06 -7.17
CA VAL A 160 12.54 -4.32 -8.31
C VAL A 160 12.03 -3.01 -8.93
N LEU A 161 11.59 -2.05 -8.12
CA LEU A 161 11.17 -0.73 -8.61
C LEU A 161 12.30 -0.01 -9.34
N LEU A 162 13.51 -0.03 -8.81
CA LEU A 162 14.68 0.58 -9.42
C LEU A 162 15.00 -0.05 -10.78
N VAL A 163 14.96 -1.39 -10.88
CA VAL A 163 15.14 -2.10 -12.14
C VAL A 163 14.06 -1.68 -13.16
N LEU A 164 12.80 -1.63 -12.74
CA LEU A 164 11.71 -1.19 -13.61
C LEU A 164 11.93 0.25 -14.12
N PHE A 165 12.38 1.17 -13.28
CA PHE A 165 12.71 2.54 -13.71
C PHE A 165 13.85 2.60 -14.70
N LEU A 166 14.82 1.69 -14.60
CA LEU A 166 16.00 1.68 -15.49
C LEU A 166 15.71 1.09 -16.88
N ILE A 167 14.70 0.23 -17.03
CA ILE A 167 14.40 -0.44 -18.31
C ILE A 167 14.27 0.56 -19.47
N PRO A 168 13.42 1.61 -19.42
CA PRO A 168 13.31 2.57 -20.52
C PRO A 168 14.62 3.33 -20.79
N ILE A 169 15.37 3.67 -19.76
CA ILE A 169 16.66 4.38 -19.87
C ILE A 169 17.66 3.48 -20.59
N MET A 170 17.77 2.21 -20.15
CA MET A 170 18.68 1.24 -20.78
C MET A 170 18.31 0.97 -22.23
N TYR A 171 17.00 0.91 -22.53
CA TYR A 171 16.54 0.79 -23.92
C TYR A 171 17.07 1.95 -24.78
N VAL A 172 16.91 3.20 -24.35
CA VAL A 172 17.40 4.38 -25.07
C VAL A 172 18.93 4.36 -25.22
N LEU A 173 19.65 3.90 -24.20
CA LEU A 173 21.12 3.82 -24.23
C LEU A 173 21.64 2.76 -25.21
N ILE A 174 20.95 1.63 -25.32
CA ILE A 174 21.30 0.55 -26.26
C ILE A 174 21.05 1.02 -27.70
N GLU A 175 19.91 1.65 -27.95
CA GLU A 175 19.53 2.18 -29.27
C GLU A 175 20.13 3.58 -29.55
N ARG A 176 21.06 4.03 -28.72
CA ARG A 176 21.65 5.38 -28.76
C ARG A 176 22.15 5.81 -30.16
N LYS A 177 22.76 4.88 -30.90
CA LYS A 177 23.27 5.19 -32.24
C LYS A 177 22.16 5.55 -33.21
N GLU A 178 21.05 4.84 -33.13
CA GLU A 178 19.89 5.06 -33.97
C GLU A 178 19.08 6.28 -33.46
N PHE A 179 18.97 6.47 -32.15
CA PHE A 179 18.33 7.64 -31.56
C PHE A 179 19.08 8.96 -31.87
N LEU A 180 20.42 8.99 -31.81
CA LEU A 180 21.22 10.18 -32.12
C LEU A 180 21.25 10.51 -33.63
N ALA A 181 21.04 9.54 -34.51
CA ALA A 181 20.87 9.79 -35.95
C ALA A 181 19.54 10.48 -36.26
N LEU A 182 18.66 10.66 -35.27
CA LEU A 182 17.32 11.18 -35.36
C LEU A 182 17.20 12.69 -35.06
N PHE A 183 18.22 13.25 -34.39
CA PHE A 183 18.34 14.67 -34.05
C PHE A 183 19.54 15.32 -34.73
#